data_7436ebcd14ec4192858b5a33394cebf9
#
_entry.id   7436ebcd14ec4192858b5a33394cebf9
#
_cell.length_a   1.000
_cell.length_b   1.000
_cell.length_c   1.000
_cell.angle_alpha   90.00
_cell.angle_beta   90.00
_cell.angle_gamma   90.00
#
_symmetry.space_group_name_H-M   'P 1'
#
loop_
_entity.id
_entity.type
_entity.pdbx_description
1 polymer ?
#
loop_
_entity_poly.entity_id
_entity_poly.type
_entity_poly.pdbx_seq_one_letter_code
_entity_poly.pdbx_strand_id
1 'polypeptide(L)'
;MIGGIVKYLCCVYLKPDAYKDLSADDMTKLNRASVAYNDELARKGHYIAASALQAPSTAKTIRHSAGKPVVTDGPFAETKEVLGGFILVEARDMEEAIRIAENIPVAQFGTIEVRPELKID
;
A
#
# COMPACT_ATOMS: atom_id res chain seq x y z
N MET A 1 20.60 18.82 10.26
CA MET A 1 20.37 18.34 9.55
C MET A 1 19.55 18.63 8.91
N ILE A 2 19.59 18.70 8.42
CA ILE A 2 18.99 18.94 7.72
C ILE A 2 18.16 18.13 7.30
N GLY A 3 17.24 18.32 7.40
CA GLY A 3 16.15 17.79 7.06
C GLY A 3 16.31 16.52 6.45
N GLY A 4 16.38 15.55 7.10
CA GLY A 4 16.52 14.26 6.55
C GLY A 4 15.32 13.89 5.73
N ILE A 5 15.55 13.02 4.79
CA ILE A 5 14.49 12.37 4.06
C ILE A 5 13.77 11.46 5.02
N VAL A 6 12.45 11.52 5.00
CA VAL A 6 11.60 10.69 5.84
C VAL A 6 10.95 9.61 4.96
N LYS A 7 10.83 8.42 5.50
CA LYS A 7 10.11 7.34 4.82
C LYS A 7 8.63 7.43 5.16
N TYR A 8 7.81 7.15 4.15
CA TYR A 8 6.36 7.13 4.28
C TYR A 8 5.81 5.85 3.68
N LEU A 9 4.88 5.24 4.39
CA LEU A 9 4.18 4.08 3.86
C LEU A 9 2.83 4.55 3.30
N CYS A 10 2.62 4.30 2.01
CA CYS A 10 1.35 4.55 1.36
C CYS A 10 0.58 3.23 1.32
N CYS A 11 -0.40 3.10 2.20
CA CYS A 11 -1.22 1.90 2.29
C CYS A 11 -2.42 2.03 1.37
N VAL A 12 -2.60 1.05 0.49
CA VAL A 12 -3.70 1.05 -0.47
C VAL A 12 -4.82 0.18 0.08
N TYR A 13 -5.98 0.78 0.31
CA TYR A 13 -7.17 0.07 0.78
C TYR A 13 -8.19 0.03 -0.33
N LEU A 14 -8.79 -1.14 -0.54
CA LEU A 14 -9.73 -1.40 -1.62
C LEU A 14 -10.95 -2.13 -1.09
N LYS A 15 -12.12 -1.82 -1.68
CA LYS A 15 -13.31 -2.66 -1.47
C LYS A 15 -13.12 -3.96 -2.23
N PRO A 16 -13.71 -5.08 -1.75
CA PRO A 16 -13.58 -6.36 -2.45
C PRO A 16 -13.98 -6.33 -3.93
N ASP A 17 -14.92 -5.45 -4.30
CA ASP A 17 -15.41 -5.32 -5.67
C ASP A 17 -14.87 -4.08 -6.39
N ALA A 18 -13.75 -3.53 -5.93
CA ALA A 18 -13.19 -2.28 -6.47
C ALA A 18 -12.97 -2.31 -7.98
N TYR A 19 -12.62 -3.47 -8.53
CA TYR A 19 -12.31 -3.62 -9.95
C TYR A 19 -13.39 -4.34 -10.75
N LYS A 20 -14.59 -4.51 -10.18
CA LYS A 20 -15.63 -5.33 -10.81
C LYS A 20 -16.05 -4.88 -12.21
N ASP A 21 -15.96 -3.57 -12.48
CA ASP A 21 -16.38 -3.00 -13.76
C ASP A 21 -15.23 -2.90 -14.78
N LEU A 22 -14.05 -3.33 -14.40
CA LEU A 22 -12.89 -3.29 -15.29
C LEU A 22 -12.82 -4.56 -16.14
N SER A 23 -12.56 -4.38 -17.44
CA SER A 23 -12.26 -5.49 -18.33
C SER A 23 -10.86 -6.02 -18.04
N ALA A 24 -10.53 -7.21 -18.59
CA ALA A 24 -9.17 -7.73 -18.50
C ALA A 24 -8.16 -6.77 -19.12
N ASP A 25 -8.54 -6.09 -20.21
CA ASP A 25 -7.67 -5.10 -20.87
C ASP A 25 -7.45 -3.89 -19.96
N ASP A 26 -8.52 -3.40 -19.29
CA ASP A 26 -8.42 -2.30 -18.34
C ASP A 26 -7.50 -2.66 -17.17
N MET A 27 -7.59 -3.89 -16.67
CA MET A 27 -6.71 -4.37 -15.60
C MET A 27 -5.25 -4.41 -16.06
N THR A 28 -5.01 -4.85 -17.29
CA THR A 28 -3.66 -4.85 -17.85
C THR A 28 -3.10 -3.45 -17.92
N LYS A 29 -3.93 -2.48 -18.38
CA LYS A 29 -3.51 -1.08 -18.44
C LYS A 29 -3.21 -0.51 -17.06
N LEU A 30 -4.05 -0.83 -16.07
CA LEU A 30 -3.86 -0.37 -14.69
C LEU A 30 -2.57 -0.93 -14.12
N ASN A 31 -2.30 -2.21 -14.33
CA ASN A 31 -1.08 -2.85 -13.84
C ASN A 31 0.16 -2.24 -14.49
N ARG A 32 0.11 -1.96 -15.80
CA ARG A 32 1.22 -1.31 -16.52
C ARG A 32 1.45 0.10 -15.99
N ALA A 33 0.36 0.84 -15.74
CA ALA A 33 0.47 2.19 -15.18
C ALA A 33 1.10 2.16 -13.79
N SER A 34 0.77 1.17 -12.97
CA SER A 34 1.34 1.01 -11.63
C SER A 34 2.85 0.74 -11.69
N VAL A 35 3.28 -0.16 -12.57
CA VAL A 35 4.70 -0.45 -12.77
C VAL A 35 5.42 0.79 -13.28
N ALA A 36 4.84 1.48 -14.26
CA ALA A 36 5.45 2.69 -14.82
C ALA A 36 5.60 3.79 -13.78
N TYR A 37 4.60 3.94 -12.90
CA TYR A 37 4.67 4.94 -11.83
C TYR A 37 5.77 4.59 -10.82
N ASN A 38 5.90 3.33 -10.44
CA ASN A 38 6.97 2.88 -9.55
C ASN A 38 8.35 3.15 -10.17
N ASP A 39 8.50 2.91 -11.49
CA ASP A 39 9.74 3.21 -12.19
C ASP A 39 10.03 4.71 -12.20
N GLU A 40 9.02 5.54 -12.37
CA GLU A 40 9.17 7.00 -12.29
C GLU A 40 9.62 7.42 -10.90
N LEU A 41 9.01 6.88 -9.85
CA LEU A 41 9.39 7.17 -8.47
C LEU A 41 10.84 6.74 -8.20
N ALA A 42 11.27 5.62 -8.76
CA ALA A 42 12.64 5.15 -8.63
C ALA A 42 13.63 6.12 -9.30
N ARG A 43 13.31 6.59 -10.51
CA ARG A 43 14.15 7.55 -11.22
C ARG A 43 14.28 8.87 -10.46
N LYS A 44 13.24 9.26 -9.72
CA LYS A 44 13.23 10.50 -8.94
C LYS A 44 13.78 10.32 -7.52
N GLY A 45 14.20 9.12 -7.17
CA GLY A 45 14.78 8.83 -5.86
C GLY A 45 13.79 8.64 -4.73
N HIS A 46 12.50 8.44 -5.06
CA HIS A 46 11.47 8.25 -4.04
C HIS A 46 11.15 6.79 -3.71
N TYR A 47 11.30 5.90 -4.67
CA TYR A 47 10.86 4.51 -4.52
C TYR A 47 11.78 3.70 -3.61
N ILE A 48 11.21 2.99 -2.65
CA ILE A 48 11.94 2.02 -1.83
C ILE A 48 11.43 0.61 -2.12
N ALA A 49 10.15 0.38 -1.98
CA ALA A 49 9.53 -0.93 -2.19
C ALA A 49 8.04 -0.76 -2.43
N ALA A 50 7.45 -1.74 -3.09
CA ALA A 50 6.01 -1.79 -3.28
C ALA A 50 5.59 -3.25 -3.40
N SER A 51 4.36 -3.55 -3.03
CA SER A 51 3.82 -4.88 -3.22
C SER A 51 2.30 -4.83 -3.27
N ALA A 52 1.73 -5.61 -4.18
CA ALA A 52 0.31 -5.89 -4.20
C ALA A 52 0.07 -7.16 -3.40
N LEU A 53 -1.05 -7.24 -2.71
CA LEU A 53 -1.39 -8.36 -1.85
C LEU A 53 -2.54 -9.16 -2.44
N GLN A 54 -2.53 -10.46 -2.18
CA GLN A 54 -3.65 -11.33 -2.52
C GLN A 54 -4.84 -11.02 -1.60
N ALA A 55 -6.00 -11.61 -1.89
CA ALA A 55 -7.22 -11.39 -1.13
C ALA A 55 -7.07 -11.75 0.35
N PRO A 56 -7.80 -11.07 1.25
CA PRO A 56 -7.74 -11.35 2.69
C PRO A 56 -8.01 -12.81 3.05
N SER A 57 -8.78 -13.53 2.23
CA SER A 57 -9.06 -14.95 2.46
C SER A 57 -7.81 -15.80 2.48
N THR A 58 -6.71 -15.33 1.88
CA THR A 58 -5.44 -16.07 1.88
C THR A 58 -4.60 -15.77 3.12
N ALA A 59 -5.03 -14.85 3.96
CA ALA A 59 -4.27 -14.41 5.12
C ALA A 59 -4.28 -15.44 6.25
N LYS A 60 -3.26 -15.34 7.10
CA LYS A 60 -3.22 -16.03 8.37
C LYS A 60 -3.05 -14.93 9.43
N THR A 61 -3.76 -15.07 10.53
CA THR A 61 -3.67 -14.14 11.65
C THR A 61 -3.05 -14.84 12.84
N ILE A 62 -2.11 -14.19 13.50
CA ILE A 62 -1.40 -14.71 14.64
C ILE A 62 -1.68 -13.80 15.84
N ARG A 63 -2.21 -14.38 16.92
CA ARG A 63 -2.39 -13.68 18.19
C ARG A 63 -1.73 -14.49 19.30
N HIS A 64 -1.34 -13.79 20.34
CA HIS A 64 -0.81 -14.47 21.53
C HIS A 64 -1.92 -14.59 22.58
N SER A 65 -2.14 -15.80 23.07
CA SER A 65 -3.11 -16.08 24.11
C SER A 65 -2.40 -16.86 25.20
N ALA A 66 -2.44 -16.36 26.43
CA ALA A 66 -1.74 -16.96 27.59
C ALA A 66 -0.26 -17.25 27.29
N GLY A 67 0.41 -16.32 26.61
CA GLY A 67 1.82 -16.42 26.27
C GLY A 67 2.15 -17.34 25.08
N LYS A 68 1.14 -17.87 24.39
CA LYS A 68 1.34 -18.78 23.25
C LYS A 68 0.77 -18.16 21.97
N PRO A 69 1.46 -18.36 20.83
CA PRO A 69 0.91 -17.91 19.56
C PRO A 69 -0.26 -18.81 19.14
N VAL A 70 -1.33 -18.18 18.66
CA VAL A 70 -2.48 -18.87 18.08
C VAL A 70 -2.64 -18.37 16.66
N VAL A 71 -2.67 -19.29 15.71
CA VAL A 71 -2.80 -18.99 14.28
C VAL A 71 -4.21 -19.31 13.82
N THR A 72 -4.85 -18.37 13.17
CA THR A 72 -6.18 -18.58 12.57
C THR A 72 -6.15 -18.22 11.10
N ASP A 73 -7.05 -18.83 10.33
CA ASP A 73 -7.20 -18.53 8.91
C ASP A 73 -7.95 -17.21 8.72
N GLY A 74 -7.57 -16.48 7.68
CA GLY A 74 -8.23 -15.25 7.31
C GLY A 74 -7.67 -14.01 7.99
N PRO A 75 -8.23 -12.84 7.68
CA PRO A 75 -7.78 -11.57 8.25
C PRO A 75 -8.20 -11.45 9.72
N PHE A 76 -7.48 -10.57 10.45
CA PHE A 76 -7.78 -10.38 11.88
C PHE A 76 -9.15 -9.75 12.11
N ALA A 77 -9.69 -9.07 11.13
CA ALA A 77 -11.01 -8.42 11.20
C ALA A 77 -11.60 -8.29 9.81
N GLU A 78 -12.94 -8.37 9.71
CA GLU A 78 -13.63 -8.08 8.48
C GLU A 78 -13.89 -6.57 8.42
N THR A 79 -13.52 -5.95 7.30
CA THR A 79 -13.64 -4.52 7.09
C THR A 79 -14.23 -4.26 5.71
N LYS A 80 -14.83 -3.08 5.52
CA LYS A 80 -15.40 -2.70 4.22
C LYS A 80 -14.33 -2.52 3.17
N GLU A 81 -13.19 -1.96 3.56
CA GLU A 81 -12.03 -1.81 2.69
C GLU A 81 -10.89 -2.59 3.31
N VAL A 82 -10.13 -3.29 2.48
CA VAL A 82 -9.06 -4.17 2.92
C VAL A 82 -7.73 -3.68 2.35
N LEU A 83 -6.66 -3.93 3.08
CA LEU A 83 -5.32 -3.60 2.60
C LEU A 83 -5.02 -4.45 1.36
N GLY A 84 -4.88 -3.79 0.22
CA GLY A 84 -4.61 -4.46 -1.06
C GLY A 84 -3.18 -4.31 -1.54
N GLY A 85 -2.38 -3.48 -0.88
CA GLY A 85 -0.98 -3.28 -1.24
C GLY A 85 -0.40 -2.08 -0.55
N PHE A 86 0.86 -1.79 -0.85
CA PHE A 86 1.53 -0.62 -0.30
C PHE A 86 2.65 -0.16 -1.20
N ILE A 87 3.04 1.10 -1.04
CA ILE A 87 4.25 1.65 -1.62
C ILE A 87 5.00 2.37 -0.50
N LEU A 88 6.25 2.02 -0.28
CA LEU A 88 7.12 2.68 0.66
C LEU A 88 8.01 3.65 -0.10
N VAL A 89 7.97 4.91 0.29
CA VAL A 89 8.69 5.99 -0.41
C VAL A 89 9.52 6.83 0.54
N GLU A 90 10.51 7.52 -0.01
CA GLU A 90 11.23 8.59 0.66
C GLU A 90 10.71 9.91 0.15
N ALA A 91 10.47 10.87 1.05
CA ALA A 91 10.01 12.20 0.70
C ALA A 91 10.56 13.21 1.71
N ARG A 92 10.60 14.49 1.31
CA ARG A 92 11.10 15.55 2.18
C ARG A 92 10.17 15.77 3.38
N ASP A 93 8.87 15.69 3.11
CA ASP A 93 7.83 16.00 4.08
C ASP A 93 6.51 15.33 3.69
N MET A 94 5.52 15.47 4.54
CA MET A 94 4.19 14.89 4.31
C MET A 94 3.54 15.45 3.05
N GLU A 95 3.73 16.74 2.72
CA GLU A 95 3.14 17.32 1.52
C GLU A 95 3.64 16.63 0.26
N GLU A 96 4.95 16.36 0.19
CA GLU A 96 5.50 15.64 -0.95
C GLU A 96 4.99 14.19 -0.99
N ALA A 97 4.92 13.54 0.17
CA ALA A 97 4.38 12.18 0.26
C ALA A 97 2.93 12.12 -0.20
N ILE A 98 2.12 13.11 0.14
CA ILE A 98 0.73 13.21 -0.32
C ILE A 98 0.67 13.36 -1.83
N ARG A 99 1.50 14.21 -2.41
CA ARG A 99 1.54 14.37 -3.88
C ARG A 99 1.91 13.08 -4.57
N ILE A 100 2.84 12.32 -4.00
CA ILE A 100 3.18 11.00 -4.51
C ILE A 100 1.97 10.06 -4.44
N ALA A 101 1.31 10.03 -3.29
CA ALA A 101 0.16 9.16 -3.06
C ALA A 101 -1.02 9.48 -3.98
N GLU A 102 -1.27 10.75 -4.24
CA GLU A 102 -2.36 11.19 -5.12
C GLU A 102 -2.24 10.65 -6.54
N ASN A 103 -1.02 10.37 -6.98
CA ASN A 103 -0.75 9.92 -8.34
C ASN A 103 -0.57 8.40 -8.47
N ILE A 104 -0.75 7.66 -7.38
CA ILE A 104 -0.74 6.20 -7.45
C ILE A 104 -1.93 5.77 -8.30
N PRO A 105 -1.69 5.01 -9.39
CA PRO A 105 -2.78 4.69 -10.34
C PRO A 105 -4.01 4.03 -9.70
N VAL A 106 -3.82 3.14 -8.72
CA VAL A 106 -4.96 2.47 -8.08
C VAL A 106 -5.71 3.36 -7.09
N ALA A 107 -5.19 4.56 -6.78
CA ALA A 107 -5.83 5.48 -5.84
C ALA A 107 -7.26 5.85 -6.26
N GLN A 108 -7.52 5.90 -7.57
CA GLN A 108 -8.84 6.24 -8.08
C GLN A 108 -9.89 5.15 -7.77
N PHE A 109 -9.47 3.96 -7.40
CA PHE A 109 -10.37 2.85 -7.10
C PHE A 109 -10.50 2.55 -5.61
N GLY A 110 -9.80 3.28 -4.76
CA GLY A 110 -9.78 3.00 -3.34
C GLY A 110 -9.35 4.19 -2.50
N THR A 111 -8.73 3.88 -1.38
CA THR A 111 -8.28 4.87 -0.41
C THR A 111 -6.80 4.67 -0.15
N ILE A 112 -6.03 5.75 -0.12
CA ILE A 112 -4.62 5.68 0.23
C ILE A 112 -4.43 6.36 1.58
N GLU A 113 -3.85 5.64 2.54
CA GLU A 113 -3.44 6.20 3.81
C GLU A 113 -1.93 6.40 3.78
N VAL A 114 -1.47 7.59 4.09
CA VAL A 114 -0.05 7.92 4.12
C VAL A 114 0.40 8.06 5.56
N ARG A 115 1.41 7.28 5.94
CA ARG A 115 1.87 7.27 7.33
C ARG A 115 3.39 7.40 7.38
N PRO A 116 3.91 8.37 8.15
CA PRO A 116 5.36 8.51 8.30
C PRO A 116 5.93 7.37 9.12
N GLU A 117 7.15 6.97 8.77
CA GLU A 117 7.88 5.96 9.52
C GLU A 117 8.21 6.49 10.92
N LEU A 118 8.06 5.62 11.91
CA LEU A 118 8.58 5.89 13.25
C LEU A 118 10.00 5.32 13.32
N LYS A 119 10.98 6.20 13.52
CA LYS A 119 12.35 5.72 13.69
C LYS A 119 12.51 5.10 15.06
N ILE A 120 13.04 3.88 15.06
CA ILE A 120 13.32 3.16 16.29
C ILE A 120 14.83 3.00 16.37
N ASP A 121 15.44 3.56 17.40
CA ASP A 121 16.89 3.46 17.62
C ASP A 121 17.23 2.34 18.57
#